data_51bdbf8472649be88cf7889ab6d00f1d
#
_entry.id   51bdbf8472649be88cf7889ab6d00f1d
#
_cell.length_a   1.000
_cell.length_b   1.000
_cell.length_c   1.000
_cell.angle_alpha   90.00
_cell.angle_beta   90.00
_cell.angle_gamma   90.00
#
_symmetry.space_group_name_H-M   'P 1'
#
loop_
_entity.id
_entity.type
_entity.pdbx_description
1 polymer ?
#
loop_
_entity_poly.entity_id
_entity_poly.type
_entity_poly.pdbx_seq_one_letter_code
_entity_poly.pdbx_strand_id
1 'polypeptide(L)'
;IYYGTKYKDDSAAVRIDRNFDRDRFVSFSFNYTNNWDGYPVVPRDYRYADRFFSGQVNIDSAAGKKHGPINPGFRNKWWYHGVLGDYTTSITRNLDVTWQFKKDHDLPSYVRIFRTRNDYSDAWIKNYTYPNYTPSGNVTPAQIQDWLKTYTGGFSVSSYQERSNGLDFQFGKNIGINNILFGMTVSHDYYRRVNPSARTRASISRNMFTSYLQDKLKIGDNFEITPGLRYIHSDDYTVKNGGGKDISPSDSSVSHLSGMLSTRYKLDDTLSLYASWAQVFRAKRVTDYDATLEPLDDEKGNVYNIGLKKKIGSRTSLDINFSYLKMDNAIGAYSVEDASTATGTKSYAMNASQSKRALNIGIDHRFNENWRLGISYSYVKTHYHAKHFTTVPDGSGTSLDDLLSKQIPMNSYQFDLGYDKGKFSADFLTSIYSGNDENFFTNKRFVVSDLTLNFKITDSTSVYLVGNNLWNTAWENRYYYHMGKGAFPQPGRRFLIGIN
;
A
#
# COMPACT_ATOMS: atom_id res chain seq x y z
N ILE A 1 22.75 -1.32 -1.28
CA ILE A 1 22.81 0.14 -1.02
C ILE A 1 22.00 0.82 -2.11
N TYR A 2 21.03 1.60 -1.72
CA TYR A 2 20.27 2.44 -2.65
C TYR A 2 20.89 3.84 -2.68
N TYR A 3 21.14 4.36 -3.88
CA TYR A 3 21.62 5.73 -4.08
C TYR A 3 20.44 6.61 -4.51
N GLY A 4 20.56 7.92 -4.30
CA GLY A 4 19.54 8.87 -4.73
C GLY A 4 18.31 8.97 -3.81
N THR A 5 18.26 8.23 -2.73
CA THR A 5 17.17 8.25 -1.72
C THR A 5 17.25 9.45 -0.78
N LYS A 6 17.65 10.62 -1.29
CA LYS A 6 17.53 11.83 -0.49
C LYS A 6 16.05 12.08 -0.20
N TYR A 7 15.79 12.44 1.02
CA TYR A 7 14.46 12.72 1.52
C TYR A 7 14.46 14.06 2.24
N LYS A 8 13.45 14.86 1.99
CA LYS A 8 13.19 16.07 2.74
C LYS A 8 11.69 16.15 3.01
N ASP A 9 11.36 16.34 4.27
CA ASP A 9 9.99 16.52 4.73
C ASP A 9 9.91 17.79 5.60
N ASP A 10 9.03 18.70 5.19
CA ASP A 10 8.66 19.86 5.99
C ASP A 10 7.18 19.72 6.33
N SER A 11 6.84 19.63 7.61
CA SER A 11 5.44 19.46 8.04
C SER A 11 5.06 20.48 9.10
N ALA A 12 3.80 20.90 9.07
CA ALA A 12 3.20 21.74 10.09
C ALA A 12 1.77 21.26 10.36
N ALA A 13 1.38 21.22 11.61
CA ALA A 13 0.02 20.89 12.02
C ALA A 13 -0.47 21.92 13.06
N VAL A 14 -1.70 22.35 12.88
CA VAL A 14 -2.40 23.21 13.84
C VAL A 14 -3.74 22.57 14.16
N ARG A 15 -4.05 22.44 15.43
CA ARG A 15 -5.37 22.03 15.90
C ARG A 15 -5.83 22.96 16.99
N ILE A 16 -7.04 23.44 16.88
CA ILE A 16 -7.68 24.32 17.87
C ILE A 16 -9.01 23.67 18.23
N ASP A 17 -9.16 23.34 19.51
CA ASP A 17 -10.37 22.74 20.04
C ASP A 17 -11.05 23.73 21.00
N ARG A 18 -12.34 23.92 20.82
CA ARG A 18 -13.22 24.62 21.78
C ARG A 18 -14.19 23.61 22.35
N ASN A 19 -13.96 23.19 23.57
CA ASN A 19 -14.88 22.34 24.34
C ASN A 19 -15.95 23.20 24.99
N PHE A 20 -17.21 22.81 24.83
CA PHE A 20 -18.36 23.40 25.54
C PHE A 20 -18.71 22.58 26.78
N ASP A 21 -18.56 21.26 26.67
CA ASP A 21 -18.68 20.29 27.78
C ASP A 21 -17.95 18.97 27.38
N ARG A 22 -18.22 17.85 28.10
CA ARG A 22 -17.59 16.55 27.84
C ARG A 22 -17.96 15.97 26.47
N ASP A 23 -19.11 16.32 25.94
CA ASP A 23 -19.73 15.67 24.77
C ASP A 23 -19.78 16.57 23.56
N ARG A 24 -19.59 17.88 23.74
CA ARG A 24 -19.71 18.88 22.68
C ARG A 24 -18.43 19.69 22.51
N PHE A 25 -17.95 19.74 21.31
CA PHE A 25 -16.80 20.57 20.93
C PHE A 25 -16.87 21.03 19.48
N VAL A 26 -16.14 22.07 19.18
CA VAL A 26 -15.75 22.44 17.81
C VAL A 26 -14.25 22.29 17.68
N SER A 27 -13.82 21.60 16.66
CA SER A 27 -12.41 21.41 16.31
C SER A 27 -12.12 21.99 14.93
N PHE A 28 -11.08 22.79 14.85
CA PHE A 28 -10.47 23.21 13.61
C PHE A 28 -9.11 22.51 13.52
N SER A 29 -8.81 21.86 12.40
CA SER A 29 -7.49 21.31 12.14
C SER A 29 -6.99 21.67 10.74
N PHE A 30 -5.72 22.00 10.67
CA PHE A 30 -4.99 22.21 9.44
C PHE A 30 -3.68 21.42 9.49
N ASN A 31 -3.44 20.62 8.44
CA ASN A 31 -2.19 19.89 8.27
C ASN A 31 -1.58 20.27 6.92
N TYR A 32 -0.30 20.54 6.94
CA TYR A 32 0.53 20.80 5.78
C TYR A 32 1.74 19.87 5.79
N THR A 33 2.03 19.25 4.65
CA THR A 33 3.22 18.44 4.47
C THR A 33 3.79 18.73 3.09
N ASN A 34 5.10 18.94 3.02
CA ASN A 34 5.84 19.14 1.77
C ASN A 34 7.01 18.18 1.73
N ASN A 35 6.89 17.16 0.88
CA ASN A 35 7.89 16.12 0.72
C ASN A 35 8.65 16.32 -0.58
N TRP A 36 9.93 16.03 -0.53
CA TRP A 36 10.79 15.84 -1.67
C TRP A 36 11.51 14.51 -1.53
N ASP A 37 11.31 13.62 -2.47
CA ASP A 37 11.88 12.28 -2.48
C ASP A 37 12.67 12.04 -3.76
N GLY A 38 13.97 11.75 -3.62
CA GLY A 38 14.77 11.26 -4.73
C GLY A 38 14.41 9.81 -5.06
N TYR A 39 14.29 9.49 -6.34
CA TYR A 39 14.09 8.11 -6.76
C TYR A 39 15.30 7.24 -6.43
N PRO A 40 15.10 6.08 -5.83
CA PRO A 40 16.19 5.18 -5.51
C PRO A 40 16.85 4.65 -6.78
N VAL A 41 18.14 4.83 -6.85
CA VAL A 41 18.99 4.15 -7.82
C VAL A 41 19.53 2.90 -7.15
N VAL A 42 19.17 1.73 -7.63
CA VAL A 42 19.67 0.45 -7.12
C VAL A 42 20.92 0.07 -7.89
N PRO A 43 22.13 0.24 -7.33
CA PRO A 43 23.33 -0.24 -8.01
C PRO A 43 23.34 -1.75 -7.99
N ARG A 44 24.13 -2.32 -8.89
CA ARG A 44 24.38 -3.75 -8.92
C ARG A 44 24.76 -4.27 -7.54
N ASP A 45 23.93 -5.14 -6.98
CA ASP A 45 24.19 -5.74 -5.68
C ASP A 45 24.83 -7.11 -5.88
N TYR A 46 26.03 -7.33 -5.31
CA TYR A 46 26.77 -8.58 -5.42
C TYR A 46 26.00 -9.81 -4.92
N ARG A 47 25.04 -9.59 -4.01
CA ARG A 47 24.18 -10.67 -3.47
C ARG A 47 23.24 -11.27 -4.51
N TYR A 48 22.97 -10.53 -5.57
CA TYR A 48 22.13 -10.95 -6.69
C TYR A 48 22.93 -11.15 -7.99
N ALA A 49 24.27 -11.13 -7.90
CA ALA A 49 25.15 -11.11 -9.06
C ALA A 49 24.84 -12.25 -10.05
N ASP A 50 24.51 -13.41 -9.54
CA ASP A 50 24.29 -14.60 -10.37
C ASP A 50 22.90 -14.67 -10.99
N ARG A 51 21.93 -13.95 -10.45
CA ARG A 51 20.53 -14.08 -10.88
C ARG A 51 19.91 -12.82 -11.46
N PHE A 52 20.12 -11.67 -10.84
CA PHE A 52 19.47 -10.42 -11.27
C PHE A 52 20.40 -9.45 -11.98
N PHE A 53 21.65 -9.41 -11.57
CA PHE A 53 22.54 -8.33 -11.97
C PHE A 53 23.71 -8.78 -12.85
N SER A 54 23.89 -10.09 -13.06
CA SER A 54 24.97 -10.60 -13.87
C SER A 54 24.79 -10.35 -15.37
N GLY A 55 23.68 -9.85 -15.81
CA GLY A 55 23.33 -9.83 -17.21
C GLY A 55 22.98 -11.23 -17.76
N GLN A 56 23.46 -12.25 -17.10
CA GLN A 56 23.27 -13.65 -17.47
C GLN A 56 21.80 -14.05 -17.38
N VAL A 57 21.14 -13.64 -16.30
CA VAL A 57 19.70 -13.88 -16.09
C VAL A 57 18.86 -13.30 -17.21
N ASN A 58 19.30 -12.22 -17.78
CA ASN A 58 18.57 -11.48 -18.79
C ASN A 58 18.80 -12.01 -20.20
N ILE A 59 19.98 -12.54 -20.43
CA ILE A 59 20.37 -13.19 -21.68
C ILE A 59 19.75 -14.58 -21.74
N ASP A 60 19.69 -15.25 -20.64
CA ASP A 60 19.25 -16.63 -20.52
C ASP A 60 17.76 -16.84 -20.68
N SER A 61 16.98 -15.80 -20.67
CA SER A 61 15.57 -15.92 -20.96
C SER A 61 15.29 -16.09 -22.47
N ALA A 62 16.17 -15.62 -23.33
CA ALA A 62 16.14 -15.99 -24.74
C ALA A 62 16.35 -17.51 -24.95
N ALA A 63 16.93 -18.18 -23.96
CA ALA A 63 17.11 -19.63 -23.91
C ALA A 63 16.00 -20.36 -23.12
N GLY A 64 14.84 -19.73 -22.91
CA GLY A 64 13.70 -20.34 -22.21
C GLY A 64 13.82 -20.35 -20.69
N LYS A 65 14.70 -19.53 -20.12
CA LYS A 65 14.87 -19.42 -18.67
C LYS A 65 13.93 -18.37 -18.06
N LYS A 66 13.73 -18.47 -16.76
CA LYS A 66 12.63 -17.97 -15.92
C LYS A 66 12.32 -16.46 -15.95
N HIS A 67 13.20 -15.64 -16.45
CA HIS A 67 13.02 -14.18 -16.47
C HIS A 67 13.39 -13.66 -17.85
N GLY A 68 12.44 -13.35 -18.68
CA GLY A 68 12.60 -12.96 -20.08
C GLY A 68 13.76 -12.01 -20.44
N PRO A 69 14.12 -11.85 -21.72
CA PRO A 69 15.21 -10.99 -22.11
C PRO A 69 14.93 -9.57 -21.67
N ILE A 70 15.80 -9.02 -20.85
CA ILE A 70 15.81 -7.59 -20.64
C ILE A 70 16.53 -7.02 -21.86
N ASN A 71 15.80 -6.24 -22.66
CA ASN A 71 16.40 -5.46 -23.73
C ASN A 71 17.61 -4.69 -23.18
N PRO A 72 18.82 -4.82 -23.76
CA PRO A 72 20.00 -4.10 -23.30
C PRO A 72 19.82 -2.59 -23.18
N GLY A 73 18.97 -1.97 -24.02
CA GLY A 73 18.57 -0.57 -23.89
C GLY A 73 17.73 -0.27 -22.65
N PHE A 74 17.05 -1.27 -22.12
CA PHE A 74 16.30 -1.18 -20.87
C PHE A 74 17.16 -1.41 -19.65
N ARG A 75 18.24 -2.15 -19.70
CA ARG A 75 19.12 -2.37 -18.56
C ARG A 75 19.46 -1.07 -17.84
N ASN A 76 19.70 -0.03 -18.60
CA ASN A 76 20.07 1.28 -18.04
C ASN A 76 18.91 1.97 -17.35
N LYS A 77 17.65 1.65 -17.74
CA LYS A 77 16.44 2.23 -17.11
C LYS A 77 15.95 1.41 -15.92
N TRP A 78 16.15 0.10 -15.92
CA TRP A 78 15.34 -0.81 -15.11
C TRP A 78 16.06 -1.40 -13.92
N TRP A 79 17.35 -1.48 -14.00
CA TRP A 79 18.19 -1.81 -12.86
C TRP A 79 18.27 -0.66 -11.85
N TYR A 80 17.98 0.50 -12.32
CA TYR A 80 17.86 1.71 -11.55
C TYR A 80 16.41 2.12 -11.63
N HIS A 81 15.66 1.99 -10.60
CA HIS A 81 14.25 2.40 -10.54
C HIS A 81 14.09 3.92 -10.71
N GLY A 82 15.05 4.56 -11.20
CA GLY A 82 15.20 5.96 -11.52
C GLY A 82 16.64 6.25 -11.89
N VAL A 83 16.89 7.43 -12.41
CA VAL A 83 18.22 7.96 -12.60
C VAL A 83 18.58 8.77 -11.39
N LEU A 84 19.85 8.74 -10.96
CA LEU A 84 20.30 9.58 -9.87
C LEU A 84 20.05 11.05 -10.23
N GLY A 85 19.13 11.70 -9.49
CA GLY A 85 18.64 13.04 -9.79
C GLY A 85 17.16 13.10 -10.15
N ASP A 86 16.52 11.98 -10.52
CA ASP A 86 15.07 11.91 -10.62
C ASP A 86 14.46 12.08 -9.22
N TYR A 87 13.33 12.77 -9.14
CA TYR A 87 12.70 13.03 -7.86
C TYR A 87 11.18 13.19 -7.99
N THR A 88 10.49 13.03 -6.87
CA THR A 88 9.10 13.44 -6.72
C THR A 88 8.98 14.55 -5.68
N THR A 89 7.95 15.36 -5.85
CA THR A 89 7.51 16.30 -4.82
C THR A 89 6.03 16.09 -4.52
N SER A 90 5.66 16.22 -3.26
CA SER A 90 4.25 16.12 -2.85
C SER A 90 3.95 17.20 -1.81
N ILE A 91 2.93 18.00 -2.07
CA ILE A 91 2.45 19.00 -1.12
C ILE A 91 1.02 18.66 -0.76
N THR A 92 0.82 18.19 0.46
CA THR A 92 -0.51 17.84 1.00
C THR A 92 -1.01 18.95 1.93
N ARG A 93 -2.27 19.31 1.79
CA ARG A 93 -2.97 20.28 2.64
C ARG A 93 -4.32 19.71 3.02
N ASN A 94 -4.57 19.56 4.31
CA ASN A 94 -5.84 19.08 4.84
C ASN A 94 -6.41 20.16 5.77
N LEU A 95 -7.67 20.46 5.56
CA LEU A 95 -8.44 21.37 6.37
C LEU A 95 -9.69 20.66 6.84
N ASP A 96 -9.95 20.67 8.13
CA ASP A 96 -11.14 20.08 8.74
C ASP A 96 -11.75 21.03 9.76
N VAL A 97 -13.07 21.14 9.72
CA VAL A 97 -13.87 21.76 10.77
C VAL A 97 -14.89 20.74 11.22
N THR A 98 -14.80 20.31 12.47
CA THR A 98 -15.71 19.32 13.06
C THR A 98 -16.47 19.94 14.22
N TRP A 99 -17.78 19.86 14.15
CA TRP A 99 -18.67 20.17 15.26
C TRP A 99 -19.30 18.89 15.79
N GLN A 100 -18.80 18.39 16.93
CA GLN A 100 -19.46 17.34 17.69
C GLN A 100 -20.52 18.00 18.57
N PHE A 101 -21.79 17.72 18.28
CA PHE A 101 -22.89 18.32 19.00
C PHE A 101 -23.47 17.41 20.10
N LYS A 102 -23.10 16.13 20.09
CA LYS A 102 -23.52 15.15 21.07
C LYS A 102 -22.59 13.94 21.07
N LYS A 103 -22.46 13.29 22.21
CA LYS A 103 -21.88 11.97 22.37
C LYS A 103 -22.80 11.13 23.25
N ASP A 104 -23.20 9.96 22.81
CA ASP A 104 -24.00 9.01 23.57
C ASP A 104 -23.13 7.80 23.88
N HIS A 105 -22.60 7.75 25.12
CA HIS A 105 -21.51 6.85 25.52
C HIS A 105 -20.29 7.01 24.57
N ASP A 106 -20.00 5.99 23.76
CA ASP A 106 -18.87 5.99 22.82
C ASP A 106 -19.27 6.37 21.39
N LEU A 107 -20.55 6.71 21.14
CA LEU A 107 -21.07 7.05 19.82
C LEU A 107 -21.14 8.56 19.61
N PRO A 108 -20.17 9.17 18.89
CA PRO A 108 -20.21 10.60 18.60
C PRO A 108 -21.23 10.93 17.52
N SER A 109 -21.89 12.09 17.69
CA SER A 109 -22.74 12.71 16.66
C SER A 109 -22.12 14.03 16.26
N TYR A 110 -21.78 14.17 14.97
CA TYR A 110 -21.05 15.33 14.49
C TYR A 110 -21.42 15.72 13.05
N VAL A 111 -21.06 16.94 12.72
CA VAL A 111 -20.95 17.44 11.35
C VAL A 111 -19.49 17.82 11.13
N ARG A 112 -18.93 17.42 9.99
CA ARG A 112 -17.56 17.76 9.60
C ARG A 112 -17.57 18.31 8.17
N ILE A 113 -16.92 19.44 7.99
CA ILE A 113 -16.61 19.99 6.67
C ILE A 113 -15.11 19.74 6.45
N PHE A 114 -14.76 19.19 5.31
CA PHE A 114 -13.37 18.89 5.01
C PHE A 114 -12.96 19.33 3.62
N ARG A 115 -11.67 19.63 3.51
CA ARG A 115 -10.99 19.81 2.23
C ARG A 115 -9.63 19.18 2.29
N THR A 116 -9.36 18.26 1.37
CA THR A 116 -8.04 17.72 1.13
C THR A 116 -7.52 18.17 -0.23
N ARG A 117 -6.24 18.48 -0.31
CA ARG A 117 -5.56 18.77 -1.56
C ARG A 117 -4.16 18.18 -1.53
N ASN A 118 -3.85 17.43 -2.56
CA ASN A 118 -2.52 16.90 -2.82
C ASN A 118 -2.06 17.38 -4.19
N ASP A 119 -0.95 18.12 -4.21
CA ASP A 119 -0.26 18.54 -5.43
C ASP A 119 1.06 17.73 -5.46
N TYR A 120 1.25 16.88 -6.46
CA TYR A 120 2.49 16.16 -6.61
C TYR A 120 3.06 16.25 -8.02
N SER A 121 4.37 16.07 -8.15
CA SER A 121 5.06 16.10 -9.42
C SER A 121 6.15 15.07 -9.47
N ASP A 122 6.27 14.43 -10.62
CA ASP A 122 7.37 13.54 -10.97
C ASP A 122 8.30 14.27 -11.92
N ALA A 123 9.58 14.32 -11.59
CA ALA A 123 10.62 14.94 -12.40
C ALA A 123 11.64 13.89 -12.84
N TRP A 124 11.69 13.64 -14.14
CA TRP A 124 12.56 12.66 -14.78
C TRP A 124 13.60 13.36 -15.65
N ILE A 125 14.85 12.98 -15.52
CA ILE A 125 15.93 13.46 -16.40
C ILE A 125 15.64 13.08 -17.85
N LYS A 126 15.66 14.06 -18.75
CA LYS A 126 15.43 13.83 -20.19
C LYS A 126 16.66 13.25 -20.85
N ASN A 127 16.42 12.37 -21.85
CA ASN A 127 17.45 11.97 -22.84
C ASN A 127 18.79 11.59 -22.22
N TYR A 128 18.76 10.88 -21.09
CA TYR A 128 20.00 10.46 -20.49
C TYR A 128 20.59 9.25 -21.22
N THR A 129 21.87 9.30 -21.47
CA THR A 129 22.71 8.17 -21.83
C THR A 129 23.81 8.09 -20.80
N TYR A 130 23.93 6.99 -20.09
CA TYR A 130 25.08 6.82 -19.21
C TYR A 130 26.35 6.73 -20.05
N PRO A 131 27.34 7.59 -19.83
CA PRO A 131 28.60 7.49 -20.53
C PRO A 131 29.26 6.15 -20.22
N ASN A 132 29.75 5.48 -21.27
CA ASN A 132 30.52 4.24 -21.16
C ASN A 132 29.82 3.05 -20.49
N TYR A 133 28.49 2.99 -20.55
CA TYR A 133 27.80 1.80 -20.09
C TYR A 133 28.02 0.64 -21.08
N THR A 134 28.75 -0.36 -20.65
CA THR A 134 28.79 -1.66 -21.31
C THR A 134 27.98 -2.67 -20.51
N PRO A 135 27.42 -3.73 -21.13
CA PRO A 135 26.73 -4.79 -20.40
C PRO A 135 27.55 -5.44 -19.27
N SER A 136 28.86 -5.37 -19.35
CA SER A 136 29.82 -5.82 -18.35
C SER A 136 30.39 -4.70 -17.47
N GLY A 137 30.06 -3.44 -17.78
CA GLY A 137 30.62 -2.27 -17.09
C GLY A 137 29.83 -1.88 -15.85
N ASN A 138 30.51 -1.72 -14.73
CA ASN A 138 29.97 -1.15 -13.53
C ASN A 138 30.09 0.37 -13.59
N VAL A 139 28.98 1.07 -13.83
CA VAL A 139 28.95 2.52 -13.62
C VAL A 139 28.94 2.76 -12.11
N THR A 140 29.96 3.38 -11.60
CA THR A 140 30.06 3.72 -10.16
C THR A 140 29.15 4.90 -9.83
N PRO A 141 28.68 5.04 -8.60
CA PRO A 141 27.90 6.21 -8.16
C PRO A 141 28.66 7.53 -8.39
N ALA A 142 29.97 7.53 -8.24
CA ALA A 142 30.81 8.70 -8.52
C ALA A 142 30.74 9.13 -10.00
N GLN A 143 30.82 8.18 -10.91
CA GLN A 143 30.67 8.45 -12.36
C GLN A 143 29.29 9.00 -12.71
N ILE A 144 28.22 8.50 -12.06
CA ILE A 144 26.87 9.03 -12.25
C ILE A 144 26.80 10.46 -11.69
N GLN A 145 27.37 10.71 -10.53
CA GLN A 145 27.39 12.04 -9.91
C GLN A 145 28.17 13.06 -10.75
N ASP A 146 29.30 12.67 -11.30
CA ASP A 146 30.09 13.54 -12.15
C ASP A 146 29.38 13.83 -13.49
N TRP A 147 28.71 12.83 -14.05
CA TRP A 147 27.87 13.04 -15.23
C TRP A 147 26.71 14.01 -14.93
N LEU A 148 26.02 13.87 -13.79
CA LEU A 148 24.93 14.78 -13.41
C LEU A 148 25.38 16.22 -13.24
N LYS A 149 26.60 16.48 -12.80
CA LYS A 149 27.16 17.85 -12.69
C LYS A 149 27.28 18.56 -14.07
N THR A 150 27.49 17.78 -15.12
CA THR A 150 27.62 18.28 -16.49
C THR A 150 26.34 18.18 -17.29
N TYR A 151 25.28 17.61 -16.71
CA TYR A 151 24.04 17.36 -17.41
C TYR A 151 23.22 18.65 -17.58
N THR A 152 22.94 19.02 -18.83
CA THR A 152 22.17 20.21 -19.19
C THR A 152 20.79 19.92 -19.81
N GLY A 153 20.41 18.65 -19.94
CA GLY A 153 19.21 18.24 -20.69
C GLY A 153 17.86 18.56 -20.03
N GLY A 154 17.86 19.01 -18.76
CA GLY A 154 16.65 19.36 -18.01
C GLY A 154 15.78 18.15 -17.63
N PHE A 155 14.65 18.44 -17.00
CA PHE A 155 13.69 17.45 -16.53
C PHE A 155 12.45 17.39 -17.41
N SER A 156 11.90 16.19 -17.57
CA SER A 156 10.51 16.00 -17.96
C SER A 156 9.66 15.97 -16.70
N VAL A 157 8.78 16.94 -16.53
CA VAL A 157 7.94 17.06 -15.33
C VAL A 157 6.51 16.73 -15.68
N SER A 158 5.90 15.86 -14.87
CA SER A 158 4.45 15.63 -14.85
C SER A 158 3.90 16.08 -13.52
N SER A 159 2.93 16.97 -13.52
CA SER A 159 2.31 17.46 -12.29
C SER A 159 0.85 17.01 -12.20
N TYR A 160 0.45 16.69 -10.98
CA TYR A 160 -0.87 16.15 -10.66
C TYR A 160 -1.45 16.92 -9.49
N GLN A 161 -2.76 17.11 -9.52
CA GLN A 161 -3.49 17.71 -8.43
C GLN A 161 -4.72 16.86 -8.11
N GLU A 162 -4.84 16.49 -6.86
CA GLU A 162 -6.02 15.81 -6.31
C GLU A 162 -6.68 16.72 -5.30
N ARG A 163 -7.98 16.81 -5.33
CA ARG A 163 -8.78 17.55 -4.36
C ARG A 163 -10.05 16.78 -4.04
N SER A 164 -10.40 16.75 -2.75
CA SER A 164 -11.70 16.34 -2.29
C SER A 164 -12.24 17.40 -1.32
N ASN A 165 -13.46 17.85 -1.54
CA ASN A 165 -14.16 18.73 -0.61
C ASN A 165 -15.46 18.04 -0.25
N GLY A 166 -15.83 18.07 1.01
CA GLY A 166 -17.04 17.37 1.41
C GLY A 166 -17.58 17.75 2.76
N LEU A 167 -18.71 17.16 3.05
CA LEU A 167 -19.41 17.23 4.30
C LEU A 167 -19.71 15.82 4.78
N ASP A 168 -19.31 15.53 6.01
CA ASP A 168 -19.65 14.31 6.74
C ASP A 168 -20.68 14.65 7.81
N PHE A 169 -21.67 13.80 7.95
CA PHE A 169 -22.60 13.79 9.06
C PHE A 169 -22.58 12.40 9.69
N GLN A 170 -22.56 12.36 11.03
CA GLN A 170 -22.73 11.13 11.79
C GLN A 170 -23.69 11.38 12.96
N PHE A 171 -24.55 10.43 13.19
CA PHE A 171 -25.44 10.38 14.35
C PHE A 171 -25.30 9.03 15.03
N GLY A 172 -25.02 9.07 16.35
CA GLY A 172 -24.90 7.89 17.19
C GLY A 172 -25.88 7.93 18.37
N LYS A 173 -26.55 6.83 18.64
CA LYS A 173 -27.54 6.71 19.70
C LYS A 173 -27.54 5.31 20.31
N ASN A 174 -27.56 5.27 21.65
CA ASN A 174 -27.83 4.06 22.41
C ASN A 174 -29.30 3.99 22.81
N ILE A 175 -29.97 2.87 22.52
CA ILE A 175 -31.39 2.64 22.82
C ILE A 175 -31.52 1.21 23.35
N GLY A 176 -31.58 1.03 24.66
CA GLY A 176 -31.62 -0.32 25.25
C GLY A 176 -30.40 -1.15 24.85
N ILE A 177 -30.63 -2.27 24.17
CA ILE A 177 -29.54 -3.16 23.68
C ILE A 177 -28.90 -2.69 22.38
N ASN A 178 -29.46 -1.66 21.71
CA ASN A 178 -29.03 -1.19 20.40
C ASN A 178 -28.03 -0.05 20.52
N ASN A 179 -26.94 -0.11 19.76
CA ASN A 179 -26.00 0.99 19.54
C ASN A 179 -26.05 1.37 18.07
N ILE A 180 -26.96 2.28 17.73
CA ILE A 180 -27.26 2.67 16.35
C ILE A 180 -26.28 3.74 15.92
N LEU A 181 -25.69 3.55 14.74
CA LEU A 181 -24.81 4.50 14.09
C LEU A 181 -25.29 4.71 12.65
N PHE A 182 -25.65 5.96 12.33
CA PHE A 182 -26.00 6.40 10.98
C PHE A 182 -24.99 7.45 10.53
N GLY A 183 -24.56 7.40 9.29
CA GLY A 183 -23.73 8.44 8.71
C GLY A 183 -23.95 8.63 7.24
N MET A 184 -23.55 9.82 6.76
CA MET A 184 -23.57 10.18 5.36
C MET A 184 -22.42 11.13 5.02
N THR A 185 -21.91 10.99 3.80
CA THR A 185 -20.88 11.85 3.23
C THR A 185 -21.31 12.32 1.86
N VAL A 186 -21.15 13.60 1.59
CA VAL A 186 -21.25 14.18 0.25
C VAL A 186 -19.89 14.77 -0.08
N SER A 187 -19.33 14.42 -1.23
CA SER A 187 -18.03 14.96 -1.66
C SER A 187 -18.02 15.30 -3.13
N HIS A 188 -17.15 16.25 -3.47
CA HIS A 188 -16.73 16.55 -4.84
C HIS A 188 -15.26 16.23 -4.99
N ASP A 189 -14.97 15.22 -5.82
CA ASP A 189 -13.63 14.77 -6.10
C ASP A 189 -13.15 15.33 -7.45
N TYR A 190 -11.92 15.82 -7.47
CA TYR A 190 -11.30 16.41 -8.63
C TYR A 190 -9.86 15.95 -8.76
N TYR A 191 -9.50 15.47 -9.96
CA TYR A 191 -8.15 15.14 -10.36
C TYR A 191 -7.75 15.92 -11.60
N ARG A 192 -6.53 16.43 -11.64
CA ARG A 192 -5.97 17.12 -12.80
C ARG A 192 -4.54 16.67 -13.05
N ARG A 193 -4.23 16.35 -14.29
CA ARG A 193 -2.88 16.12 -14.77
C ARG A 193 -2.46 17.28 -15.65
N VAL A 194 -1.28 17.83 -15.40
CA VAL A 194 -0.64 18.85 -16.21
C VAL A 194 0.66 18.29 -16.75
N ASN A 195 0.83 18.31 -18.05
CA ASN A 195 2.12 18.06 -18.69
C ASN A 195 2.65 19.40 -19.23
N PRO A 196 3.60 20.03 -18.52
CA PRO A 196 4.14 21.33 -18.93
C PRO A 196 4.85 21.28 -20.29
N SER A 197 5.51 20.16 -20.61
CA SER A 197 6.24 19.98 -21.87
C SER A 197 5.31 19.91 -23.08
N ALA A 198 4.14 19.26 -22.92
CA ALA A 198 3.13 19.15 -23.98
C ALA A 198 2.08 20.27 -23.89
N ARG A 199 2.13 21.15 -22.89
CA ARG A 199 1.14 22.20 -22.60
C ARG A 199 -0.31 21.67 -22.51
N THR A 200 -0.49 20.43 -22.03
CA THR A 200 -1.78 19.77 -21.93
C THR A 200 -2.29 19.72 -20.48
N ARG A 201 -3.58 19.83 -20.30
CA ARG A 201 -4.25 19.78 -18.99
C ARG A 201 -5.47 18.87 -19.11
N ALA A 202 -5.38 17.67 -18.58
CA ALA A 202 -6.53 16.78 -18.45
C ALA A 202 -7.11 16.86 -17.04
N SER A 203 -8.41 16.78 -16.91
CA SER A 203 -9.08 16.77 -15.60
C SER A 203 -10.22 15.77 -15.56
N ILE A 204 -10.47 15.23 -14.39
CA ILE A 204 -11.55 14.30 -14.09
C ILE A 204 -12.20 14.78 -12.80
N SER A 205 -13.52 14.87 -12.76
CA SER A 205 -14.25 15.18 -11.53
C SER A 205 -15.56 14.41 -11.45
N ARG A 206 -16.07 14.23 -10.23
CA ARG A 206 -17.39 13.66 -9.94
C ARG A 206 -17.87 14.07 -8.57
N ASN A 207 -19.18 14.01 -8.35
CA ASN A 207 -19.76 14.06 -7.02
C ASN A 207 -20.00 12.65 -6.52
N MET A 208 -19.88 12.48 -5.21
CA MET A 208 -20.12 11.21 -4.52
C MET A 208 -21.04 11.44 -3.33
N PHE A 209 -21.96 10.51 -3.14
CA PHE A 209 -22.77 10.37 -1.96
C PHE A 209 -22.56 9.00 -1.36
N THR A 210 -22.33 8.93 -0.06
CA THR A 210 -22.26 7.68 0.68
C THR A 210 -23.11 7.79 1.92
N SER A 211 -23.89 6.77 2.24
CA SER A 211 -24.57 6.65 3.53
C SER A 211 -24.38 5.25 4.11
N TYR A 212 -24.44 5.16 5.42
CA TYR A 212 -24.38 3.88 6.13
C TYR A 212 -25.27 3.89 7.36
N LEU A 213 -25.79 2.72 7.69
CA LEU A 213 -26.53 2.43 8.92
C LEU A 213 -25.95 1.15 9.52
N GLN A 214 -25.65 1.19 10.78
CA GLN A 214 -25.17 0.04 11.55
C GLN A 214 -25.87 0.03 12.90
N ASP A 215 -26.23 -1.16 13.37
CA ASP A 215 -26.73 -1.35 14.73
C ASP A 215 -25.93 -2.46 15.42
N LYS A 216 -25.24 -2.11 16.50
CA LYS A 216 -24.55 -3.06 17.36
C LYS A 216 -25.47 -3.46 18.50
N LEU A 217 -26.11 -4.63 18.39
CA LEU A 217 -26.98 -5.20 19.40
C LEU A 217 -26.14 -5.98 20.43
N LYS A 218 -26.32 -5.66 21.70
CA LYS A 218 -25.74 -6.39 22.83
C LYS A 218 -26.80 -7.26 23.47
N ILE A 219 -26.70 -8.57 23.31
CA ILE A 219 -27.67 -9.55 23.79
C ILE A 219 -27.07 -10.25 25.01
N GLY A 220 -27.50 -9.83 26.19
CA GLY A 220 -26.83 -10.17 27.44
C GLY A 220 -25.39 -9.64 27.48
N ASP A 221 -24.56 -10.27 28.33
CA ASP A 221 -23.17 -9.85 28.54
C ASP A 221 -22.19 -10.49 27.54
N ASN A 222 -22.63 -11.51 26.83
CA ASN A 222 -21.75 -12.41 26.11
C ASN A 222 -21.88 -12.34 24.60
N PHE A 223 -23.00 -11.86 24.05
CA PHE A 223 -23.25 -11.92 22.61
C PHE A 223 -23.48 -10.53 22.03
N GLU A 224 -22.73 -10.23 20.98
CA GLU A 224 -22.90 -9.04 20.16
C GLU A 224 -23.15 -9.43 18.72
N ILE A 225 -24.13 -8.78 18.07
CA ILE A 225 -24.40 -8.90 16.63
C ILE A 225 -24.47 -7.49 16.03
N THR A 226 -23.85 -7.30 14.90
CA THR A 226 -23.76 -5.98 14.25
C THR A 226 -24.12 -6.11 12.77
N PRO A 227 -25.41 -6.01 12.38
CA PRO A 227 -25.81 -5.78 11.01
C PRO A 227 -25.44 -4.35 10.57
N GLY A 228 -25.18 -4.19 9.27
CA GLY A 228 -24.93 -2.90 8.68
C GLY A 228 -25.23 -2.88 7.19
N LEU A 229 -25.61 -1.71 6.69
CA LEU A 229 -25.83 -1.42 5.29
C LEU A 229 -25.05 -0.17 4.90
N ARG A 230 -24.51 -0.16 3.69
CA ARG A 230 -23.84 0.99 3.10
C ARG A 230 -24.33 1.21 1.68
N TYR A 231 -24.76 2.43 1.38
CA TYR A 231 -25.11 2.84 0.04
C TYR A 231 -24.06 3.82 -0.49
N ILE A 232 -23.67 3.65 -1.75
CA ILE A 232 -22.75 4.53 -2.47
C ILE A 232 -23.45 4.92 -3.78
N HIS A 233 -23.42 6.21 -4.07
CA HIS A 233 -23.77 6.75 -5.36
C HIS A 233 -22.68 7.70 -5.84
N SER A 234 -22.32 7.62 -7.10
CA SER A 234 -21.49 8.64 -7.76
C SER A 234 -22.14 9.07 -9.06
N ASP A 235 -22.13 10.36 -9.31
CA ASP A 235 -22.55 10.93 -10.60
C ASP A 235 -21.59 10.46 -11.71
N ASP A 236 -22.00 10.71 -12.94
CA ASP A 236 -21.13 10.54 -14.10
C ASP A 236 -19.84 11.34 -13.97
N TYR A 237 -18.78 10.80 -14.51
CA TYR A 237 -17.52 11.52 -14.59
C TYR A 237 -17.61 12.68 -15.57
N THR A 238 -17.16 13.85 -15.15
CA THR A 238 -16.81 14.94 -16.07
C THR A 238 -15.33 14.83 -16.40
N VAL A 239 -15.02 14.58 -17.69
CA VAL A 239 -13.64 14.38 -18.17
C VAL A 239 -13.33 15.42 -19.24
N LYS A 240 -12.24 16.17 -19.03
CA LYS A 240 -11.70 17.11 -20.04
C LYS A 240 -10.32 16.62 -20.48
N ASN A 241 -10.11 16.54 -21.78
CA ASN A 241 -8.82 16.17 -22.35
C ASN A 241 -7.75 17.28 -22.20
N GLY A 242 -6.55 17.03 -22.68
CA GLY A 242 -5.44 17.98 -22.61
C GLY A 242 -5.68 19.33 -23.28
N GLY A 243 -6.57 19.41 -24.26
CA GLY A 243 -7.02 20.65 -24.91
C GLY A 243 -8.23 21.31 -24.26
N GLY A 244 -8.75 20.74 -23.16
CA GLY A 244 -9.94 21.25 -22.45
C GLY A 244 -11.28 20.83 -23.06
N LYS A 245 -11.27 20.03 -24.14
CA LYS A 245 -12.49 19.47 -24.75
C LYS A 245 -13.12 18.46 -23.80
N ASP A 246 -14.43 18.52 -23.65
CA ASP A 246 -15.20 17.52 -22.91
C ASP A 246 -15.21 16.19 -23.68
N ILE A 247 -14.81 15.13 -22.96
CA ILE A 247 -14.77 13.75 -23.43
C ILE A 247 -15.37 12.82 -22.38
N SER A 248 -16.33 13.34 -21.61
CA SER A 248 -16.98 12.59 -20.55
C SER A 248 -17.64 11.33 -21.11
N PRO A 249 -17.44 10.17 -20.46
CA PRO A 249 -18.11 8.95 -20.85
C PRO A 249 -19.61 9.05 -20.51
N SER A 250 -20.46 8.51 -21.37
CA SER A 250 -21.86 8.25 -21.01
C SER A 250 -21.94 7.07 -20.06
N ASP A 251 -22.92 7.06 -19.16
CA ASP A 251 -23.22 5.95 -18.25
C ASP A 251 -22.07 5.54 -17.33
N SER A 252 -21.37 6.51 -16.77
CA SER A 252 -20.32 6.28 -15.80
C SER A 252 -20.78 6.45 -14.34
N SER A 253 -22.04 6.79 -14.13
CA SER A 253 -22.66 6.84 -12.81
C SER A 253 -22.75 5.46 -12.18
N VAL A 254 -22.64 5.40 -10.87
CA VAL A 254 -22.66 4.14 -10.13
C VAL A 254 -23.56 4.27 -8.90
N SER A 255 -24.38 3.26 -8.69
CA SER A 255 -25.14 3.09 -7.45
C SER A 255 -24.95 1.68 -6.92
N HIS A 256 -24.61 1.54 -5.64
CA HIS A 256 -24.39 0.23 -5.03
C HIS A 256 -24.79 0.21 -3.57
N LEU A 257 -25.51 -0.85 -3.17
CA LEU A 257 -25.85 -1.17 -1.78
C LEU A 257 -25.04 -2.38 -1.33
N SER A 258 -24.30 -2.23 -0.24
CA SER A 258 -23.51 -3.30 0.38
C SER A 258 -24.03 -3.62 1.77
N GLY A 259 -24.10 -4.91 2.09
CA GLY A 259 -24.46 -5.40 3.41
C GLY A 259 -23.24 -5.90 4.20
N MET A 260 -23.35 -5.87 5.52
CA MET A 260 -22.40 -6.49 6.43
C MET A 260 -23.11 -7.10 7.64
N LEU A 261 -22.51 -8.16 8.18
CA LEU A 261 -22.94 -8.78 9.44
C LEU A 261 -21.69 -9.20 10.21
N SER A 262 -21.57 -8.76 11.47
CA SER A 262 -20.51 -9.18 12.36
C SER A 262 -21.11 -9.73 13.64
N THR A 263 -20.51 -10.77 14.20
CA THR A 263 -20.91 -11.38 15.47
C THR A 263 -19.70 -11.58 16.36
N ARG A 264 -19.89 -11.44 17.66
CA ARG A 264 -18.92 -11.76 18.68
C ARG A 264 -19.59 -12.49 19.83
N TYR A 265 -19.00 -13.59 20.25
CA TYR A 265 -19.47 -14.36 21.40
C TYR A 265 -18.34 -14.55 22.40
N LYS A 266 -18.55 -14.09 23.63
CA LYS A 266 -17.66 -14.34 24.74
C LYS A 266 -18.12 -15.63 25.42
N LEU A 267 -17.33 -16.70 25.30
CA LEU A 267 -17.61 -17.93 26.03
C LEU A 267 -17.33 -17.74 27.52
N ASP A 268 -16.24 -17.06 27.83
CA ASP A 268 -15.83 -16.67 29.17
C ASP A 268 -14.94 -15.40 29.10
N ASP A 269 -14.41 -14.94 30.23
CA ASP A 269 -13.54 -13.75 30.30
C ASP A 269 -12.21 -13.91 29.56
N THR A 270 -11.88 -15.14 29.20
CA THR A 270 -10.61 -15.48 28.54
C THR A 270 -10.77 -15.85 27.07
N LEU A 271 -11.97 -16.27 26.62
CA LEU A 271 -12.21 -16.78 25.28
C LEU A 271 -13.34 -16.02 24.58
N SER A 272 -13.03 -15.40 23.46
CA SER A 272 -14.01 -14.79 22.56
C SER A 272 -13.90 -15.40 21.16
N LEU A 273 -15.04 -15.72 20.56
CA LEU A 273 -15.18 -16.10 19.17
C LEU A 273 -15.75 -14.91 18.39
N TYR A 274 -15.37 -14.76 17.13
CA TYR A 274 -15.97 -13.78 16.24
C TYR A 274 -16.12 -14.32 14.83
N ALA A 275 -17.12 -13.83 14.13
CA ALA A 275 -17.31 -14.08 12.71
C ALA A 275 -17.85 -12.81 12.03
N SER A 276 -17.50 -12.61 10.79
CA SER A 276 -18.06 -11.51 10.00
C SER A 276 -18.16 -11.86 8.53
N TRP A 277 -19.16 -11.27 7.90
CA TRP A 277 -19.34 -11.22 6.46
C TRP A 277 -19.55 -9.77 6.04
N ALA A 278 -18.95 -9.35 4.94
CA ALA A 278 -19.21 -8.07 4.33
C ALA A 278 -19.12 -8.16 2.80
N GLN A 279 -20.01 -7.47 2.13
CA GLN A 279 -19.89 -7.20 0.71
C GLN A 279 -18.86 -6.09 0.49
N VAL A 280 -17.98 -6.28 -0.49
CA VAL A 280 -16.99 -5.29 -0.91
C VAL A 280 -17.33 -4.80 -2.30
N PHE A 281 -17.16 -3.51 -2.50
CA PHE A 281 -17.44 -2.84 -3.75
C PHE A 281 -16.43 -1.73 -4.02
N ARG A 282 -15.96 -1.65 -5.26
CA ARG A 282 -15.20 -0.51 -5.78
C ARG A 282 -15.65 -0.19 -7.20
N ALA A 283 -16.11 1.04 -7.41
CA ALA A 283 -16.40 1.53 -8.75
C ALA A 283 -15.11 1.53 -9.61
N LYS A 284 -15.22 1.12 -10.85
CA LYS A 284 -14.14 1.28 -11.84
C LYS A 284 -13.75 2.75 -11.95
N ARG A 285 -12.50 3.00 -12.30
CA ARG A 285 -12.04 4.33 -12.65
C ARG A 285 -12.34 4.60 -14.12
N VAL A 286 -12.48 5.86 -14.47
CA VAL A 286 -12.65 6.28 -15.87
C VAL A 286 -11.47 5.88 -16.76
N THR A 287 -10.33 5.59 -16.16
CA THR A 287 -9.10 5.17 -16.83
C THR A 287 -8.87 3.66 -16.82
N ASP A 288 -9.80 2.89 -16.28
CA ASP A 288 -9.70 1.43 -16.20
C ASP A 288 -10.31 0.82 -17.48
N TYR A 289 -9.46 0.64 -18.49
CA TYR A 289 -9.77 -0.05 -19.74
C TYR A 289 -8.91 -1.30 -19.89
N ASP A 290 -9.43 -2.30 -20.55
CA ASP A 290 -8.64 -3.49 -20.91
C ASP A 290 -7.69 -3.24 -22.10
N ALA A 291 -7.00 -4.29 -22.55
CA ALA A 291 -6.08 -4.20 -23.68
C ALA A 291 -6.78 -3.94 -25.03
N THR A 292 -8.09 -4.17 -25.12
CA THR A 292 -8.92 -3.89 -26.29
C THR A 292 -9.57 -2.52 -26.24
N LEU A 293 -9.32 -1.74 -25.16
CA LEU A 293 -9.92 -0.45 -24.84
C LEU A 293 -11.40 -0.54 -24.44
N GLU A 294 -11.87 -1.73 -24.07
CA GLU A 294 -13.20 -1.90 -23.49
C GLU A 294 -13.21 -1.47 -22.00
N PRO A 295 -14.29 -0.81 -21.55
CA PRO A 295 -14.44 -0.43 -20.16
C PRO A 295 -14.54 -1.67 -19.27
N LEU A 296 -13.90 -1.61 -18.12
CA LEU A 296 -13.97 -2.67 -17.12
C LEU A 296 -15.30 -2.61 -16.35
N ASP A 297 -15.64 -3.75 -15.74
CA ASP A 297 -16.72 -3.83 -14.76
C ASP A 297 -16.25 -3.34 -13.38
N ASP A 298 -17.23 -2.93 -12.56
CA ASP A 298 -17.00 -2.61 -11.15
C ASP A 298 -16.56 -3.84 -10.36
N GLU A 299 -15.65 -3.65 -9.42
CA GLU A 299 -15.26 -4.71 -8.50
C GLU A 299 -16.36 -4.99 -7.48
N LYS A 300 -16.76 -6.24 -7.39
CA LYS A 300 -17.76 -6.73 -6.42
C LYS A 300 -17.26 -8.02 -5.81
N GLY A 301 -17.59 -8.21 -4.53
CA GLY A 301 -17.20 -9.45 -3.86
C GLY A 301 -17.70 -9.56 -2.45
N ASN A 302 -17.25 -10.61 -1.78
CA ASN A 302 -17.59 -10.89 -0.39
C ASN A 302 -16.32 -11.24 0.38
N VAL A 303 -16.23 -10.76 1.61
CA VAL A 303 -15.22 -11.14 2.57
C VAL A 303 -15.86 -11.82 3.78
N TYR A 304 -15.27 -12.92 4.20
CA TYR A 304 -15.68 -13.71 5.36
C TYR A 304 -14.49 -13.80 6.31
N ASN A 305 -14.72 -13.55 7.58
CA ASN A 305 -13.72 -13.76 8.63
C ASN A 305 -14.31 -14.60 9.74
N ILE A 306 -13.50 -15.48 10.31
CA ILE A 306 -13.81 -16.21 11.53
C ILE A 306 -12.55 -16.29 12.38
N GLY A 307 -12.68 -16.13 13.68
CA GLY A 307 -11.53 -16.21 14.54
C GLY A 307 -11.85 -16.32 16.00
N LEU A 308 -10.80 -16.45 16.79
CA LEU A 308 -10.87 -16.52 18.23
C LEU A 308 -9.74 -15.73 18.88
N LYS A 309 -10.04 -15.24 20.08
CA LYS A 309 -9.04 -14.63 20.98
C LYS A 309 -9.10 -15.37 22.32
N LYS A 310 -7.96 -15.86 22.78
CA LYS A 310 -7.85 -16.61 24.05
C LYS A 310 -6.75 -16.03 24.91
N LYS A 311 -7.06 -15.78 26.18
CA LYS A 311 -6.06 -15.56 27.23
C LYS A 311 -5.79 -16.89 27.94
N ILE A 312 -4.54 -17.28 28.05
CA ILE A 312 -4.09 -18.51 28.72
C ILE A 312 -3.31 -18.07 29.96
N GLY A 313 -3.99 -18.14 31.10
CA GLY A 313 -3.51 -17.52 32.32
C GLY A 313 -3.34 -15.99 32.16
N SER A 314 -2.46 -15.40 32.97
CA SER A 314 -2.20 -13.94 32.96
C SER A 314 -1.10 -13.50 31.98
N ARG A 315 -0.40 -14.45 31.37
CA ARG A 315 0.85 -14.18 30.64
C ARG A 315 0.84 -14.53 29.17
N THR A 316 -0.16 -15.23 28.68
CA THR A 316 -0.23 -15.66 27.27
C THR A 316 -1.53 -15.23 26.64
N SER A 317 -1.44 -14.66 25.43
CA SER A 317 -2.57 -14.41 24.55
C SER A 317 -2.39 -15.14 23.22
N LEU A 318 -3.48 -15.66 22.70
CA LEU A 318 -3.59 -16.33 21.40
C LEU A 318 -4.65 -15.62 20.59
N ASP A 319 -4.35 -15.27 19.34
CA ASP A 319 -5.27 -14.76 18.33
C ASP A 319 -5.18 -15.64 17.09
N ILE A 320 -6.29 -16.17 16.63
CA ILE A 320 -6.39 -16.93 15.38
C ILE A 320 -7.47 -16.30 14.52
N ASN A 321 -7.12 -15.96 13.29
CA ASN A 321 -8.05 -15.43 12.31
C ASN A 321 -7.90 -16.15 10.97
N PHE A 322 -9.00 -16.63 10.43
CA PHE A 322 -9.11 -17.08 9.05
C PHE A 322 -9.97 -16.10 8.26
N SER A 323 -9.49 -15.71 7.09
CA SER A 323 -10.17 -14.80 6.17
C SER A 323 -10.29 -15.42 4.77
N TYR A 324 -11.45 -15.28 4.17
CA TYR A 324 -11.71 -15.66 2.79
C TYR A 324 -12.35 -14.49 2.04
N LEU A 325 -11.67 -14.03 0.98
CA LEU A 325 -12.19 -13.05 0.04
C LEU A 325 -12.51 -13.74 -1.28
N LYS A 326 -13.68 -13.45 -1.84
CA LYS A 326 -14.03 -13.78 -3.22
C LYS A 326 -14.50 -12.53 -3.94
N MET A 327 -13.85 -12.21 -5.05
CA MET A 327 -14.22 -11.10 -5.91
C MET A 327 -14.54 -11.61 -7.31
N ASP A 328 -15.61 -11.10 -7.90
CA ASP A 328 -16.06 -11.55 -9.21
C ASP A 328 -15.40 -10.76 -10.35
N ASN A 329 -15.11 -9.47 -10.11
CA ASN A 329 -14.54 -8.54 -11.09
C ASN A 329 -13.36 -7.75 -10.52
N ALA A 330 -12.41 -8.42 -9.80
CA ALA A 330 -11.22 -7.73 -9.35
C ALA A 330 -10.49 -7.08 -10.54
N ILE A 331 -10.06 -5.83 -10.38
CA ILE A 331 -9.29 -5.13 -11.42
C ILE A 331 -7.81 -5.34 -11.16
N GLY A 332 -7.21 -6.19 -11.96
CA GLY A 332 -5.76 -6.41 -12.00
C GLY A 332 -5.10 -5.46 -13.00
N ALA A 333 -3.99 -4.86 -12.62
CA ALA A 333 -3.16 -4.05 -13.51
C ALA A 333 -1.84 -4.76 -13.78
N TYR A 334 -1.38 -4.70 -15.02
CA TYR A 334 -0.08 -5.19 -15.43
C TYR A 334 0.50 -4.28 -16.51
N SER A 335 1.81 -4.32 -16.67
CA SER A 335 2.51 -3.55 -17.71
C SER A 335 3.32 -4.48 -18.59
N VAL A 336 3.33 -4.21 -19.88
CA VAL A 336 4.11 -4.93 -20.89
C VAL A 336 5.14 -4.02 -21.51
N GLU A 337 6.21 -4.60 -22.02
CA GLU A 337 7.18 -3.88 -22.83
C GLU A 337 6.53 -3.48 -24.15
N ASP A 338 6.66 -2.19 -24.51
CA ASP A 338 6.18 -1.66 -25.77
C ASP A 338 7.15 -0.58 -26.25
N ALA A 339 7.96 -0.96 -27.22
CA ALA A 339 8.98 -0.09 -27.81
C ALA A 339 8.39 1.14 -28.52
N SER A 340 7.09 1.13 -28.84
CA SER A 340 6.41 2.26 -29.46
C SER A 340 6.10 3.39 -28.48
N THR A 341 6.18 3.15 -27.17
CA THR A 341 5.95 4.15 -26.14
C THR A 341 7.24 4.84 -25.70
N ALA A 342 7.15 6.12 -25.35
CA ALA A 342 8.32 6.88 -24.84
C ALA A 342 8.91 6.29 -23.56
N THR A 343 8.12 5.55 -22.79
CA THR A 343 8.53 4.84 -21.58
C THR A 343 9.00 3.42 -21.85
N GLY A 344 8.79 2.92 -23.06
CA GLY A 344 9.07 1.53 -23.43
C GLY A 344 8.13 0.52 -22.78
N THR A 345 7.02 0.98 -22.20
CA THR A 345 6.02 0.11 -21.56
C THR A 345 4.62 0.63 -21.79
N LYS A 346 3.67 -0.28 -21.82
CA LYS A 346 2.25 0.00 -21.87
C LYS A 346 1.55 -0.73 -20.73
N SER A 347 0.76 0.02 -19.96
CA SER A 347 0.02 -0.54 -18.82
C SER A 347 -1.40 -0.86 -19.27
N TYR A 348 -1.89 -2.00 -18.80
CA TYR A 348 -3.24 -2.48 -19.00
C TYR A 348 -3.90 -2.82 -17.68
N ALA A 349 -5.19 -2.75 -17.66
CA ALA A 349 -6.02 -3.28 -16.59
C ALA A 349 -6.95 -4.35 -17.15
N MET A 350 -7.44 -5.25 -16.30
CA MET A 350 -8.40 -6.27 -16.69
C MET A 350 -9.28 -6.68 -15.53
N ASN A 351 -10.48 -7.11 -15.81
CA ASN A 351 -11.28 -7.83 -14.83
C ASN A 351 -10.81 -9.28 -14.69
N ALA A 352 -10.74 -9.74 -13.47
CA ALA A 352 -10.43 -11.12 -13.11
C ALA A 352 -11.32 -11.58 -11.95
N SER A 353 -11.66 -12.85 -11.89
CA SER A 353 -12.14 -13.40 -10.63
C SER A 353 -10.95 -13.54 -9.69
N GLN A 354 -11.14 -13.19 -8.42
CA GLN A 354 -10.11 -13.32 -7.40
C GLN A 354 -10.65 -14.10 -6.21
N SER A 355 -9.86 -15.03 -5.70
CA SER A 355 -10.05 -15.57 -4.36
C SER A 355 -8.78 -15.43 -3.55
N LYS A 356 -8.93 -15.05 -2.27
CA LYS A 356 -7.82 -14.93 -1.33
C LYS A 356 -8.17 -15.64 -0.04
N ARG A 357 -7.30 -16.53 0.39
CA ARG A 357 -7.39 -17.22 1.69
C ARG A 357 -6.24 -16.76 2.54
N ALA A 358 -6.53 -16.38 3.78
CA ALA A 358 -5.52 -15.96 4.73
C ALA A 358 -5.78 -16.63 6.08
N LEU A 359 -4.71 -17.09 6.73
CA LEU A 359 -4.72 -17.56 8.11
C LEU A 359 -3.66 -16.77 8.86
N ASN A 360 -4.05 -16.14 9.96
CA ASN A 360 -3.14 -15.46 10.86
C ASN A 360 -3.24 -16.11 12.24
N ILE A 361 -2.09 -16.39 12.83
CA ILE A 361 -1.96 -16.91 14.19
C ILE A 361 -0.97 -16.02 14.91
N GLY A 362 -1.35 -15.46 16.04
CA GLY A 362 -0.50 -14.67 16.90
C GLY A 362 -0.48 -15.23 18.31
N ILE A 363 0.69 -15.36 18.88
CA ILE A 363 0.92 -15.77 20.28
C ILE A 363 1.84 -14.74 20.91
N ASP A 364 1.39 -14.13 21.99
CA ASP A 364 2.22 -13.28 22.84
C ASP A 364 2.36 -13.94 24.21
N HIS A 365 3.59 -14.12 24.67
CA HIS A 365 3.89 -14.72 25.94
C HIS A 365 4.88 -13.87 26.73
N ARG A 366 4.56 -13.63 28.02
CA ARG A 366 5.46 -12.99 28.98
C ARG A 366 6.03 -14.05 29.91
N PHE A 367 7.31 -14.37 29.78
CA PHE A 367 7.99 -15.30 30.70
C PHE A 367 8.01 -14.73 32.14
N ASN A 368 8.31 -13.43 32.21
CA ASN A 368 8.33 -12.65 33.45
C ASN A 368 8.15 -11.16 33.14
N GLU A 369 8.43 -10.29 34.12
CA GLU A 369 8.30 -8.83 33.95
C GLU A 369 9.25 -8.24 32.90
N ASN A 370 10.37 -8.90 32.62
CA ASN A 370 11.41 -8.39 31.75
C ASN A 370 11.41 -9.03 30.36
N TRP A 371 10.98 -10.28 30.22
CA TRP A 371 11.08 -11.04 28.97
C TRP A 371 9.71 -11.28 28.33
N ARG A 372 9.62 -11.01 27.04
CA ARG A 372 8.45 -11.30 26.20
C ARG A 372 8.87 -12.05 24.94
N LEU A 373 7.96 -12.89 24.43
CA LEU A 373 8.09 -13.57 23.15
C LEU A 373 6.78 -13.39 22.37
N GLY A 374 6.87 -12.76 21.20
CA GLY A 374 5.84 -12.74 20.19
C GLY A 374 6.14 -13.78 19.10
N ILE A 375 5.16 -14.59 18.74
CA ILE A 375 5.23 -15.47 17.58
C ILE A 375 4.03 -15.16 16.70
N SER A 376 4.27 -14.87 15.42
CA SER A 376 3.20 -14.74 14.46
C SER A 376 3.44 -15.60 13.22
N TYR A 377 2.35 -16.15 12.71
CA TYR A 377 2.32 -16.86 11.45
C TYR A 377 1.22 -16.27 10.57
N SER A 378 1.56 -15.96 9.35
CA SER A 378 0.61 -15.53 8.34
C SER A 378 0.77 -16.37 7.08
N TYR A 379 -0.33 -16.98 6.67
CA TYR A 379 -0.48 -17.67 5.39
C TYR A 379 -1.40 -16.87 4.50
N VAL A 380 -0.99 -16.61 3.26
CA VAL A 380 -1.81 -15.93 2.26
C VAL A 380 -1.69 -16.65 0.93
N LYS A 381 -2.81 -17.12 0.40
CA LYS A 381 -2.86 -17.67 -0.95
C LYS A 381 -3.90 -16.91 -1.77
N THR A 382 -3.44 -16.29 -2.83
CA THR A 382 -4.28 -15.56 -3.77
C THR A 382 -4.36 -16.34 -5.08
N HIS A 383 -5.54 -16.40 -5.67
CA HIS A 383 -5.76 -16.89 -7.03
C HIS A 383 -6.48 -15.81 -7.81
N TYR A 384 -5.95 -15.50 -8.96
CA TYR A 384 -6.62 -14.73 -9.99
C TYR A 384 -6.94 -15.65 -11.16
N HIS A 385 -8.05 -15.38 -11.81
CA HIS A 385 -8.40 -15.98 -13.09
C HIS A 385 -8.84 -14.85 -14.02
N ALA A 386 -7.98 -14.54 -14.96
CA ALA A 386 -8.18 -13.47 -15.93
C ALA A 386 -9.31 -13.85 -16.90
N LYS A 387 -10.23 -12.90 -17.18
CA LYS A 387 -11.42 -13.19 -17.99
C LYS A 387 -11.16 -13.20 -19.49
N HIS A 388 -10.25 -12.37 -19.97
CA HIS A 388 -10.07 -12.14 -21.42
C HIS A 388 -8.72 -12.59 -21.96
N PHE A 389 -7.68 -12.62 -21.14
CA PHE A 389 -6.33 -13.01 -21.54
C PHE A 389 -5.77 -14.03 -20.56
N THR A 390 -5.17 -15.08 -21.09
CA THR A 390 -4.54 -16.11 -20.26
C THR A 390 -3.05 -15.87 -20.06
N THR A 391 -2.43 -15.12 -20.98
CA THR A 391 -0.99 -14.81 -20.97
C THR A 391 -0.76 -13.31 -21.12
N VAL A 392 0.40 -12.85 -20.65
CA VAL A 392 0.86 -11.48 -20.86
C VAL A 392 1.07 -11.24 -22.36
N PRO A 393 0.52 -10.16 -22.96
CA PRO A 393 0.60 -9.91 -24.39
C PRO A 393 1.97 -9.34 -24.84
N ASP A 394 3.07 -9.77 -24.21
CA ASP A 394 4.45 -9.44 -24.56
C ASP A 394 5.17 -10.58 -25.29
N GLY A 395 4.46 -11.64 -25.61
CA GLY A 395 5.01 -12.83 -26.25
C GLY A 395 5.83 -13.74 -25.34
N SER A 396 5.94 -13.42 -24.04
CA SER A 396 6.72 -14.22 -23.07
C SER A 396 6.05 -15.54 -22.69
N GLY A 397 4.77 -15.71 -22.99
CA GLY A 397 3.97 -16.85 -22.53
C GLY A 397 3.72 -16.87 -21.01
N THR A 398 4.05 -15.80 -20.29
CA THR A 398 3.83 -15.71 -18.84
C THR A 398 2.34 -15.74 -18.55
N SER A 399 1.90 -16.68 -17.71
CA SER A 399 0.51 -16.76 -17.24
C SER A 399 0.14 -15.52 -16.44
N LEU A 400 -0.96 -14.85 -16.80
CA LEU A 400 -1.49 -13.74 -16.04
C LEU A 400 -2.01 -14.17 -14.66
N ASP A 401 -2.60 -15.36 -14.58
CA ASP A 401 -3.07 -15.91 -13.31
C ASP A 401 -1.90 -16.10 -12.34
N ASP A 402 -0.80 -16.67 -12.81
CA ASP A 402 0.40 -16.85 -12.01
C ASP A 402 1.04 -15.51 -11.63
N LEU A 403 1.15 -14.60 -12.59
CA LEU A 403 1.70 -13.27 -12.37
C LEU A 403 0.97 -12.51 -11.28
N LEU A 404 -0.36 -12.53 -11.27
CA LEU A 404 -1.16 -11.83 -10.28
C LEU A 404 -1.26 -12.56 -8.95
N SER A 405 -1.18 -13.91 -8.97
CA SER A 405 -1.38 -14.75 -7.77
C SER A 405 -0.12 -14.93 -6.94
N LYS A 406 1.07 -14.85 -7.55
CA LYS A 406 2.34 -15.27 -6.93
C LYS A 406 3.31 -14.11 -6.65
N GLN A 407 2.79 -12.90 -6.51
CA GLN A 407 3.60 -11.68 -6.32
C GLN A 407 4.20 -11.51 -4.92
N ILE A 408 3.75 -12.27 -3.94
CA ILE A 408 4.18 -12.17 -2.55
C ILE A 408 4.51 -13.56 -1.98
N PRO A 409 5.38 -13.64 -0.96
CA PRO A 409 5.59 -14.87 -0.20
C PRO A 409 4.28 -15.42 0.34
N MET A 410 4.09 -16.73 0.24
CA MET A 410 2.86 -17.39 0.72
C MET A 410 2.81 -17.47 2.24
N ASN A 411 3.95 -17.67 2.89
CA ASN A 411 4.06 -17.81 4.34
C ASN A 411 5.01 -16.77 4.90
N SER A 412 4.62 -16.17 6.02
CA SER A 412 5.46 -15.29 6.83
C SER A 412 5.40 -15.76 8.28
N TYR A 413 6.55 -15.97 8.87
CA TYR A 413 6.72 -16.25 10.29
C TYR A 413 7.51 -15.10 10.90
N GLN A 414 7.14 -14.68 12.10
CA GLN A 414 7.88 -13.70 12.87
C GLN A 414 8.07 -14.21 14.29
N PHE A 415 9.27 -14.04 14.80
CA PHE A 415 9.67 -14.33 16.17
C PHE A 415 10.27 -13.06 16.74
N ASP A 416 9.60 -12.49 17.73
CA ASP A 416 9.98 -11.24 18.39
C ASP A 416 10.32 -11.52 19.85
N LEU A 417 11.60 -11.51 20.18
CA LEU A 417 12.08 -11.67 21.55
C LEU A 417 12.45 -10.31 22.13
N GLY A 418 11.67 -9.86 23.10
CA GLY A 418 11.86 -8.58 23.77
C GLY A 418 12.38 -8.76 25.20
N TYR A 419 13.29 -7.89 25.58
CA TYR A 419 13.80 -7.74 26.95
C TYR A 419 13.69 -6.29 27.38
N ASP A 420 13.16 -6.03 28.56
CA ASP A 420 13.09 -4.71 29.18
C ASP A 420 13.38 -4.81 30.67
N LYS A 421 14.42 -4.10 31.12
CA LYS A 421 14.75 -4.00 32.54
C LYS A 421 15.42 -2.67 32.87
N GLY A 422 14.71 -1.85 33.64
CA GLY A 422 15.22 -0.58 34.11
C GLY A 422 15.56 0.38 32.95
N LYS A 423 16.86 0.63 32.74
CA LYS A 423 17.34 1.56 31.71
C LYS A 423 17.58 0.89 30.35
N PHE A 424 17.58 -0.43 30.30
CA PHE A 424 17.95 -1.17 29.10
C PHE A 424 16.77 -1.94 28.51
N SER A 425 16.56 -1.79 27.20
CA SER A 425 15.66 -2.66 26.43
C SER A 425 16.32 -3.17 25.16
N ALA A 426 15.91 -4.37 24.75
CA ALA A 426 16.38 -5.03 23.55
C ALA A 426 15.22 -5.76 22.88
N ASP A 427 15.13 -5.64 21.55
CA ASP A 427 14.16 -6.35 20.73
C ASP A 427 14.91 -7.05 19.59
N PHE A 428 14.76 -8.37 19.49
CA PHE A 428 15.30 -9.19 18.43
C PHE A 428 14.17 -9.79 17.61
N LEU A 429 14.03 -9.34 16.38
CA LEU A 429 13.00 -9.78 15.45
C LEU A 429 13.62 -10.66 14.36
N THR A 430 13.08 -11.86 14.17
CA THR A 430 13.40 -12.71 13.02
C THR A 430 12.15 -12.92 12.16
N SER A 431 12.24 -12.55 10.89
CA SER A 431 11.21 -12.76 9.88
C SER A 431 11.64 -13.83 8.89
N ILE A 432 10.78 -14.82 8.65
CA ILE A 432 10.99 -15.87 7.67
C ILE A 432 9.88 -15.80 6.63
N TYR A 433 10.23 -15.57 5.38
CA TYR A 433 9.33 -15.58 4.24
C TYR A 433 9.55 -16.84 3.42
N SER A 434 8.50 -17.60 3.12
CA SER A 434 8.61 -18.87 2.41
C SER A 434 7.41 -19.15 1.51
N GLY A 435 7.52 -20.20 0.69
CA GLY A 435 6.53 -20.51 -0.33
C GLY A 435 6.60 -19.56 -1.52
N ASN A 436 7.75 -18.93 -1.75
CA ASN A 436 8.01 -18.10 -2.91
C ASN A 436 8.05 -18.98 -4.17
N ASP A 437 7.45 -18.50 -5.25
CA ASP A 437 7.60 -19.14 -6.56
C ASP A 437 8.95 -18.69 -7.18
N GLU A 438 9.82 -19.66 -7.50
CA GLU A 438 11.16 -19.38 -8.07
C GLU A 438 11.10 -18.85 -9.51
N ASN A 439 9.92 -18.85 -10.16
CA ASN A 439 9.74 -18.12 -11.41
C ASN A 439 9.73 -16.61 -11.22
N PHE A 440 9.41 -16.15 -10.01
CA PHE A 440 9.25 -14.74 -9.67
C PHE A 440 10.30 -14.26 -8.66
N PHE A 441 10.72 -15.11 -7.73
CA PHE A 441 11.68 -14.79 -6.68
C PHE A 441 13.01 -15.52 -6.88
N THR A 442 14.09 -14.97 -6.33
CA THR A 442 15.42 -15.61 -6.40
C THR A 442 15.52 -16.85 -5.55
N ASN A 443 14.78 -16.93 -4.45
CA ASN A 443 14.80 -18.06 -3.52
C ASN A 443 13.41 -18.42 -3.03
N LYS A 444 13.22 -19.69 -2.70
CA LYS A 444 11.99 -20.19 -2.07
C LYS A 444 11.75 -19.66 -0.67
N ARG A 445 12.82 -19.21 0.01
CA ARG A 445 12.76 -18.76 1.39
C ARG A 445 13.80 -17.68 1.67
N PHE A 446 13.42 -16.71 2.47
CA PHE A 446 14.30 -15.69 3.01
C PHE A 446 14.20 -15.67 4.54
N VAL A 447 15.32 -15.43 5.21
CA VAL A 447 15.40 -15.24 6.67
C VAL A 447 16.09 -13.91 6.92
N VAL A 448 15.40 -13.00 7.61
CA VAL A 448 15.90 -11.66 7.92
C VAL A 448 15.77 -11.45 9.41
N SER A 449 16.84 -10.97 10.05
CA SER A 449 16.81 -10.66 11.49
C SER A 449 17.26 -9.24 11.74
N ASP A 450 16.56 -8.59 12.65
CA ASP A 450 16.79 -7.22 13.10
C ASP A 450 17.00 -7.20 14.61
N LEU A 451 17.81 -6.27 15.09
CA LEU A 451 18.07 -6.06 16.52
C LEU A 451 17.96 -4.58 16.83
N THR A 452 17.16 -4.24 17.83
CA THR A 452 17.11 -2.91 18.41
C THR A 452 17.57 -2.96 19.85
N LEU A 453 18.53 -2.13 20.21
CA LEU A 453 18.97 -1.91 21.58
C LEU A 453 18.66 -0.48 21.95
N ASN A 454 18.14 -0.26 23.15
CA ASN A 454 17.89 1.07 23.68
C ASN A 454 18.39 1.18 25.10
N PHE A 455 19.04 2.29 25.42
CA PHE A 455 19.55 2.59 26.74
C PHE A 455 19.14 3.99 27.19
N LYS A 456 18.34 4.09 28.26
CA LYS A 456 17.91 5.35 28.88
C LYS A 456 19.07 5.94 29.69
N ILE A 457 19.58 7.08 29.26
CA ILE A 457 20.62 7.83 30.00
C ILE A 457 19.93 8.59 31.16
N THR A 458 18.84 9.30 30.81
CA THR A 458 17.95 10.01 31.74
C THR A 458 16.50 9.64 31.47
N ASP A 459 15.56 10.17 32.20
CA ASP A 459 14.12 9.95 31.94
C ASP A 459 13.66 10.55 30.60
N SER A 460 14.38 11.55 30.10
CA SER A 460 14.05 12.25 28.84
C SER A 460 15.03 11.98 27.69
N THR A 461 16.10 11.22 27.93
CA THR A 461 17.14 10.98 26.91
C THR A 461 17.52 9.51 26.86
N SER A 462 17.50 8.96 25.65
CA SER A 462 17.97 7.59 25.41
C SER A 462 18.88 7.52 24.18
N VAL A 463 19.80 6.56 24.18
CA VAL A 463 20.62 6.16 23.04
C VAL A 463 20.09 4.85 22.51
N TYR A 464 19.98 4.74 21.19
CA TYR A 464 19.58 3.51 20.54
C TYR A 464 20.55 3.06 19.45
N LEU A 465 20.63 1.75 19.28
CA LEU A 465 21.32 1.09 18.18
C LEU A 465 20.35 0.17 17.47
N VAL A 466 20.22 0.34 16.17
CA VAL A 466 19.41 -0.55 15.31
C VAL A 466 20.29 -1.22 14.30
N GLY A 467 20.26 -2.54 14.28
CA GLY A 467 20.88 -3.39 13.24
C GLY A 467 19.80 -4.05 12.41
N ASN A 468 19.66 -3.68 11.15
CA ASN A 468 18.71 -4.33 10.24
C ASN A 468 19.43 -5.35 9.36
N ASN A 469 18.73 -6.45 9.05
CA ASN A 469 19.23 -7.54 8.22
C ASN A 469 20.63 -7.99 8.65
N LEU A 470 20.75 -8.38 9.91
CA LEU A 470 22.04 -8.71 10.56
C LEU A 470 22.87 -9.73 9.79
N TRP A 471 22.22 -10.67 9.13
CA TRP A 471 22.86 -11.74 8.35
C TRP A 471 23.24 -11.32 6.94
N ASN A 472 22.92 -10.09 6.55
CA ASN A 472 23.11 -9.57 5.19
C ASN A 472 22.45 -10.47 4.12
N THR A 473 21.27 -11.01 4.46
CA THR A 473 20.51 -11.87 3.54
C THR A 473 20.12 -11.07 2.31
N ALA A 474 20.35 -11.62 1.13
CA ALA A 474 19.73 -11.15 -0.11
C ALA A 474 18.28 -11.59 -0.14
N TRP A 475 17.35 -10.66 -0.07
CA TRP A 475 15.93 -10.98 0.03
C TRP A 475 15.04 -9.99 -0.72
N GLU A 476 13.83 -10.45 -1.02
CA GLU A 476 12.81 -9.74 -1.77
C GLU A 476 11.48 -9.94 -1.07
N ASN A 477 10.63 -8.91 -1.06
CA ASN A 477 9.34 -8.98 -0.40
C ASN A 477 8.17 -9.02 -1.38
N ARG A 478 8.39 -8.65 -2.63
CA ARG A 478 7.34 -8.58 -3.65
C ARG A 478 7.93 -8.72 -5.04
N TYR A 479 7.29 -9.52 -5.87
CA TYR A 479 7.49 -9.50 -7.31
C TYR A 479 6.61 -8.40 -7.94
N TYR A 480 7.16 -7.69 -8.89
CA TYR A 480 6.44 -6.69 -9.66
C TYR A 480 6.72 -6.86 -11.15
N TYR A 481 5.67 -7.19 -11.90
CA TYR A 481 5.77 -7.31 -13.35
C TYR A 481 5.70 -5.92 -13.99
N HIS A 482 6.70 -5.15 -13.76
CA HIS A 482 6.86 -3.87 -14.42
C HIS A 482 8.32 -3.76 -14.77
N MET A 483 8.58 -3.55 -16.06
CA MET A 483 9.89 -3.09 -16.45
C MET A 483 11.05 -4.10 -16.30
N GLY A 484 10.82 -5.34 -16.55
CA GLY A 484 11.93 -6.29 -16.68
C GLY A 484 11.93 -7.42 -15.69
N LYS A 485 10.79 -7.74 -15.12
CA LYS A 485 10.57 -9.06 -14.54
C LYS A 485 11.54 -9.39 -13.41
N GLY A 486 11.17 -9.09 -12.20
CA GLY A 486 11.93 -9.46 -11.04
C GLY A 486 11.30 -8.97 -9.76
N ALA A 487 11.66 -9.61 -8.66
CA ALA A 487 11.26 -9.13 -7.35
C ALA A 487 12.14 -7.95 -6.92
N PHE A 488 11.58 -7.03 -6.13
CA PHE A 488 12.33 -5.89 -5.62
C PHE A 488 13.33 -6.35 -4.57
N PRO A 489 14.65 -6.18 -4.80
CA PRO A 489 15.66 -6.47 -3.80
C PRO A 489 15.53 -5.51 -2.62
N GLN A 490 15.59 -6.05 -1.44
CA GLN A 490 15.51 -5.30 -0.20
C GLN A 490 16.90 -4.91 0.31
N PRO A 491 17.03 -3.86 1.13
CA PRO A 491 18.31 -3.40 1.65
C PRO A 491 19.09 -4.52 2.35
N GLY A 492 20.42 -4.50 2.17
CA GLY A 492 21.34 -5.31 2.93
C GLY A 492 21.47 -4.88 4.38
N ARG A 493 22.44 -5.46 5.07
CA ARG A 493 22.74 -5.12 6.46
C ARG A 493 23.07 -3.64 6.61
N ARG A 494 22.46 -3.02 7.61
CA ARG A 494 22.72 -1.62 7.98
C ARG A 494 22.67 -1.48 9.49
N PHE A 495 23.41 -0.53 10.00
CA PHE A 495 23.39 -0.12 11.40
C PHE A 495 23.06 1.37 11.49
N LEU A 496 22.28 1.71 12.48
CA LEU A 496 21.90 3.08 12.82
C LEU A 496 22.08 3.29 14.31
N ILE A 497 22.76 4.38 14.69
CA ILE A 497 22.85 4.84 16.07
C ILE A 497 22.22 6.21 16.17
N GLY A 498 21.49 6.48 17.24
CA GLY A 498 20.86 7.77 17.46
C GLY A 498 20.58 8.03 18.93
N ILE A 499 20.16 9.26 19.18
CA ILE A 499 19.76 9.78 20.50
C ILE A 499 18.34 10.32 20.38
N ASN A 500 17.51 9.95 21.32
CA ASN A 500 16.15 10.48 21.49
C ASN A 500 16.09 11.38 22.69
#